data_d607ac7487731226b2299f87a33292bc
#
_entry.id   d607ac7487731226b2299f87a33292bc
#
_cell.length_a   1.000
_cell.length_b   1.000
_cell.length_c   1.000
_cell.angle_alpha   90.00
_cell.angle_beta   90.00
_cell.angle_gamma   90.00
#
_symmetry.space_group_name_H-M   'P 1'
#
loop_
_entity.id
_entity.type
_entity.pdbx_description
1 polymer ?
#
loop_
_entity_poly.entity_id
_entity_poly.type
_entity_poly.pdbx_seq_one_letter_code
_entity_poly.pdbx_strand_id
1 'polypeptide(L)'
;MLEFEMDMDQLAKIKVIGVGGGGSNAVNRMIENGLQGVEFIAVNTDAQALHLSKAEHKLQLGGKLTRGLGAGANPDVGKKAAEESREHLEGILAGADMVFITAGMGGGTGTGAAPVIAEIAKDIGALTVGVVTRPFTFEGRKRSSQAAGGIGALKEKVDTLIVIPNDRLLEIVDKNTPMLEAFREADNVLRQGVQGISDLIAVPGLINLDFADVKTIMSDKGSALMGIGVATGENRATEAAKKAISSPLLETSIDGAQGVLMNITGGTNLSLYEVHEAAEIVSSASDQEVNMIFGSVINENLKDEIVVTVIATGFNDQENMKVPRPQNPVKAGVGKKPVIQQQHHEENSYTERPSQGQGQPESVDTLDIPTFLRNRRNR
;
A
#
# COMPACT_ATOMS: atom_id res chain seq x y z
N MET A 1 -11.27 18.83 45.95
CA MET A 1 -10.49 18.26 44.83
C MET A 1 -11.52 17.80 43.85
N LEU A 2 -11.69 18.51 42.73
CA LEU A 2 -12.60 18.06 41.65
C LEU A 2 -11.83 16.95 40.92
N GLU A 3 -12.25 15.71 41.13
CA GLU A 3 -11.85 14.62 40.28
C GLU A 3 -12.47 14.88 38.89
N PHE A 4 -11.65 15.28 37.93
CA PHE A 4 -12.00 15.19 36.53
C PHE A 4 -11.96 13.67 36.17
N GLU A 5 -13.08 12.99 36.29
CA GLU A 5 -13.30 11.80 35.51
C GLU A 5 -13.19 12.25 34.03
N MET A 6 -12.10 11.92 33.37
CA MET A 6 -12.03 12.06 31.92
C MET A 6 -13.12 11.15 31.35
N ASP A 7 -14.16 11.77 30.84
CA ASP A 7 -15.21 11.08 30.12
C ASP A 7 -14.56 10.36 28.94
N MET A 8 -14.44 9.04 29.02
CA MET A 8 -13.88 8.21 27.94
C MET A 8 -14.65 8.36 26.64
N ASP A 9 -15.84 8.95 26.67
CA ASP A 9 -16.65 9.31 25.52
C ASP A 9 -16.14 10.53 24.72
N GLN A 10 -15.13 11.25 25.22
CA GLN A 10 -14.55 12.42 24.54
C GLN A 10 -13.34 12.09 23.65
N LEU A 11 -12.84 10.85 23.68
CA LEU A 11 -11.74 10.43 22.81
C LEU A 11 -12.27 10.05 21.43
N ALA A 12 -11.53 10.43 20.37
CA ALA A 12 -11.86 10.02 19.01
C ALA A 12 -11.91 8.50 18.88
N LYS A 13 -13.00 7.96 18.37
CA LYS A 13 -13.21 6.52 18.16
C LYS A 13 -12.54 6.08 16.87
N ILE A 14 -11.40 5.42 17.00
CA ILE A 14 -10.58 4.95 15.87
C ILE A 14 -10.85 3.46 15.66
N LYS A 15 -11.24 3.07 14.45
CA LYS A 15 -11.42 1.67 14.06
C LYS A 15 -10.41 1.26 13.00
N VAL A 16 -9.83 0.08 13.14
CA VAL A 16 -8.90 -0.52 12.18
C VAL A 16 -9.53 -1.77 11.59
N ILE A 17 -9.86 -1.73 10.31
CA ILE A 17 -10.48 -2.84 9.61
C ILE A 17 -9.50 -3.54 8.67
N GLY A 18 -9.17 -4.79 8.98
CA GLY A 18 -8.31 -5.65 8.15
C GLY A 18 -9.13 -6.43 7.14
N VAL A 19 -8.91 -6.18 5.85
CA VAL A 19 -9.71 -6.73 4.75
C VAL A 19 -8.98 -7.84 4.03
N GLY A 20 -9.56 -9.04 4.03
CA GLY A 20 -8.97 -10.24 3.43
C GLY A 20 -7.79 -10.79 4.23
N GLY A 21 -7.06 -11.76 3.65
CA GLY A 21 -5.97 -12.43 4.35
C GLY A 21 -4.84 -11.50 4.79
N GLY A 22 -4.31 -10.66 3.88
CA GLY A 22 -3.23 -9.72 4.21
C GLY A 22 -3.64 -8.69 5.26
N GLY A 23 -4.85 -8.09 5.12
CA GLY A 23 -5.36 -7.15 6.12
C GLY A 23 -5.59 -7.79 7.49
N SER A 24 -6.14 -9.01 7.53
CA SER A 24 -6.32 -9.75 8.79
C SER A 24 -4.97 -10.08 9.46
N ASN A 25 -3.94 -10.41 8.68
CA ASN A 25 -2.59 -10.63 9.21
C ASN A 25 -1.98 -9.35 9.79
N ALA A 26 -2.13 -8.23 9.10
CA ALA A 26 -1.68 -6.93 9.59
C ALA A 26 -2.37 -6.56 10.92
N VAL A 27 -3.69 -6.73 11.01
CA VAL A 27 -4.44 -6.52 12.26
C VAL A 27 -3.94 -7.45 13.38
N ASN A 28 -3.71 -8.73 13.08
CA ASN A 28 -3.15 -9.65 14.09
C ASN A 28 -1.80 -9.16 14.62
N ARG A 29 -0.94 -8.60 13.74
CA ARG A 29 0.35 -8.01 14.13
C ARG A 29 0.20 -6.77 14.99
N MET A 30 -0.78 -5.90 14.67
CA MET A 30 -1.08 -4.72 15.48
C MET A 30 -1.46 -5.11 16.89
N ILE A 31 -2.33 -6.12 17.04
CA ILE A 31 -2.76 -6.66 18.34
C ILE A 31 -1.59 -7.31 19.09
N GLU A 32 -0.77 -8.13 18.41
CA GLU A 32 0.40 -8.80 18.99
C GLU A 32 1.45 -7.81 19.50
N ASN A 33 1.60 -6.66 18.83
CA ASN A 33 2.52 -5.60 19.23
C ASN A 33 1.89 -4.60 20.23
N GLY A 34 0.68 -4.86 20.71
CA GLY A 34 0.04 -4.07 21.75
C GLY A 34 -0.38 -2.66 21.34
N LEU A 35 -0.73 -2.45 20.06
CA LEU A 35 -1.30 -1.17 19.61
C LEU A 35 -2.60 -0.91 20.36
N GLN A 36 -2.67 0.23 21.05
CA GLN A 36 -3.79 0.63 21.90
C GLN A 36 -4.57 1.81 21.32
N GLY A 37 -5.71 2.12 21.89
CA GLY A 37 -6.54 3.28 21.50
C GLY A 37 -7.33 3.08 20.21
N VAL A 38 -7.39 1.86 19.68
CA VAL A 38 -8.10 1.52 18.46
C VAL A 38 -8.91 0.23 18.63
N GLU A 39 -10.05 0.16 17.94
CA GLU A 39 -10.90 -1.04 17.87
C GLU A 39 -10.52 -1.86 16.62
N PHE A 40 -10.27 -3.15 16.79
CA PHE A 40 -9.81 -4.01 15.70
C PHE A 40 -10.96 -4.84 15.11
N ILE A 41 -11.08 -4.77 13.78
CA ILE A 41 -12.09 -5.49 13.00
C ILE A 41 -11.37 -6.31 11.93
N ALA A 42 -11.70 -7.60 11.80
CA ALA A 42 -11.24 -8.43 10.69
C ALA A 42 -12.43 -8.83 9.81
N VAL A 43 -12.30 -8.63 8.50
CA VAL A 43 -13.31 -9.02 7.53
C VAL A 43 -12.71 -9.88 6.42
N ASN A 44 -13.36 -10.99 6.12
CA ASN A 44 -12.87 -11.89 5.08
C ASN A 44 -14.02 -12.69 4.44
N THR A 45 -13.85 -13.10 3.19
CA THR A 45 -14.72 -14.08 2.51
C THR A 45 -14.34 -15.52 2.84
N ASP A 46 -13.16 -15.74 3.44
CA ASP A 46 -12.65 -17.03 3.89
C ASP A 46 -12.88 -17.18 5.40
N ALA A 47 -13.78 -18.10 5.76
CA ALA A 47 -14.16 -18.34 7.15
C ALA A 47 -13.00 -18.96 7.97
N GLN A 48 -12.14 -19.77 7.36
CA GLN A 48 -11.01 -20.40 8.06
C GLN A 48 -9.97 -19.35 8.43
N ALA A 49 -9.59 -18.48 7.47
CA ALA A 49 -8.68 -17.37 7.73
C ALA A 49 -9.25 -16.40 8.78
N LEU A 50 -10.56 -16.14 8.73
CA LEU A 50 -11.23 -15.26 9.69
C LEU A 50 -11.25 -15.86 11.11
N HIS A 51 -11.39 -17.18 11.23
CA HIS A 51 -11.35 -17.87 12.53
C HIS A 51 -10.00 -17.70 13.24
N LEU A 52 -8.90 -17.65 12.48
CA LEU A 52 -7.55 -17.48 13.00
C LEU A 52 -7.22 -16.01 13.39
N SER A 53 -8.08 -15.08 13.03
CA SER A 53 -7.87 -13.67 13.39
C SER A 53 -7.95 -13.47 14.90
N LYS A 54 -7.13 -12.54 15.41
CA LYS A 54 -7.11 -12.09 16.82
C LYS A 54 -7.99 -10.86 17.07
N ALA A 55 -8.59 -10.30 16.00
CA ALA A 55 -9.46 -9.15 16.11
C ALA A 55 -10.67 -9.43 17.02
N GLU A 56 -11.08 -8.41 17.76
CA GLU A 56 -12.24 -8.46 18.64
C GLU A 56 -13.52 -8.67 17.83
N HIS A 57 -13.67 -7.92 16.74
CA HIS A 57 -14.79 -8.05 15.83
C HIS A 57 -14.39 -8.77 14.55
N LYS A 58 -15.17 -9.80 14.19
CA LYS A 58 -14.94 -10.63 12.99
C LYS A 58 -16.22 -10.70 12.18
N LEU A 59 -16.12 -10.34 10.89
CA LEU A 59 -17.26 -10.40 9.98
C LEU A 59 -16.92 -11.20 8.73
N GLN A 60 -17.67 -12.25 8.47
CA GLN A 60 -17.60 -12.99 7.21
C GLN A 60 -18.36 -12.23 6.12
N LEU A 61 -17.67 -11.86 5.05
CA LEU A 61 -18.26 -11.20 3.88
C LEU A 61 -18.86 -12.21 2.92
N GLY A 62 -20.05 -11.89 2.38
CA GLY A 62 -20.68 -12.64 1.32
C GLY A 62 -20.98 -14.09 1.70
N GLY A 63 -21.62 -14.30 2.85
CA GLY A 63 -21.91 -15.62 3.38
C GLY A 63 -22.73 -16.50 2.43
N LYS A 64 -23.64 -15.92 1.64
CA LYS A 64 -24.43 -16.62 0.61
C LYS A 64 -23.60 -16.83 -0.67
N LEU A 65 -22.85 -15.82 -1.07
CA LEU A 65 -22.08 -15.82 -2.32
C LEU A 65 -20.89 -16.78 -2.26
N THR A 66 -20.06 -16.69 -1.19
CA THR A 66 -18.80 -17.43 -1.09
C THR A 66 -18.87 -18.68 -0.22
N ARG A 67 -19.88 -18.78 0.63
CA ARG A 67 -20.05 -19.89 1.61
C ARG A 67 -18.84 -20.10 2.51
N GLY A 68 -18.05 -19.04 2.75
CA GLY A 68 -16.82 -19.11 3.54
C GLY A 68 -15.61 -19.71 2.82
N LEU A 69 -15.68 -19.94 1.49
CA LEU A 69 -14.60 -20.55 0.71
C LEU A 69 -13.64 -19.53 0.09
N GLY A 70 -13.83 -18.24 0.39
CA GLY A 70 -13.00 -17.16 -0.16
C GLY A 70 -13.47 -16.65 -1.52
N ALA A 71 -12.80 -15.61 -2.03
CA ALA A 71 -13.13 -14.94 -3.30
C ALA A 71 -12.40 -15.55 -4.52
N GLY A 72 -11.58 -16.58 -4.36
CA GLY A 72 -10.89 -17.26 -5.48
C GLY A 72 -9.97 -16.34 -6.27
N ALA A 73 -9.31 -15.39 -5.65
CA ALA A 73 -8.47 -14.36 -6.29
C ALA A 73 -9.22 -13.50 -7.34
N ASN A 74 -10.55 -13.37 -7.21
CA ASN A 74 -11.39 -12.55 -8.08
C ASN A 74 -11.91 -11.32 -7.33
N PRO A 75 -11.47 -10.08 -7.66
CA PRO A 75 -11.92 -8.86 -7.01
C PRO A 75 -13.44 -8.61 -7.13
N ASP A 76 -14.06 -8.99 -8.24
CA ASP A 76 -15.52 -8.81 -8.42
C ASP A 76 -16.33 -9.65 -7.42
N VAL A 77 -15.82 -10.84 -7.06
CA VAL A 77 -16.43 -11.66 -6.01
C VAL A 77 -16.25 -10.99 -4.64
N GLY A 78 -15.06 -10.44 -4.36
CA GLY A 78 -14.79 -9.69 -3.14
C GLY A 78 -15.68 -8.46 -2.99
N LYS A 79 -15.87 -7.70 -4.06
CA LYS A 79 -16.77 -6.54 -4.12
C LYS A 79 -18.21 -6.93 -3.81
N LYS A 80 -18.76 -7.90 -4.54
CA LYS A 80 -20.14 -8.39 -4.32
C LYS A 80 -20.35 -8.96 -2.91
N ALA A 81 -19.32 -9.62 -2.36
CA ALA A 81 -19.37 -10.14 -1.00
C ALA A 81 -19.46 -9.01 0.06
N ALA A 82 -18.75 -7.90 -0.16
CA ALA A 82 -18.85 -6.74 0.70
C ALA A 82 -20.22 -6.03 0.53
N GLU A 83 -20.71 -5.91 -0.70
CA GLU A 83 -22.05 -5.35 -0.99
C GLU A 83 -23.16 -6.19 -0.33
N GLU A 84 -23.07 -7.53 -0.36
CA GLU A 84 -24.00 -8.42 0.36
C GLU A 84 -24.02 -8.17 1.87
N SER A 85 -22.87 -7.80 2.43
CA SER A 85 -22.68 -7.62 3.87
C SER A 85 -22.77 -6.15 4.31
N ARG A 86 -23.26 -5.23 3.45
CA ARG A 86 -23.24 -3.78 3.66
C ARG A 86 -23.85 -3.35 5.00
N GLU A 87 -25.05 -3.83 5.32
CA GLU A 87 -25.73 -3.50 6.58
C GLU A 87 -24.92 -3.88 7.82
N HIS A 88 -24.25 -5.03 7.79
CA HIS A 88 -23.40 -5.46 8.91
C HIS A 88 -22.12 -4.60 9.01
N LEU A 89 -21.55 -4.21 7.86
CA LEU A 89 -20.39 -3.32 7.83
C LEU A 89 -20.76 -1.92 8.37
N GLU A 90 -21.90 -1.36 7.98
CA GLU A 90 -22.42 -0.10 8.50
C GLU A 90 -22.62 -0.18 10.03
N GLY A 91 -23.21 -1.27 10.54
CA GLY A 91 -23.39 -1.47 11.98
C GLY A 91 -22.08 -1.55 12.76
N ILE A 92 -21.07 -2.25 12.24
CA ILE A 92 -19.76 -2.38 12.91
C ILE A 92 -18.98 -1.06 12.84
N LEU A 93 -19.08 -0.30 11.75
CA LEU A 93 -18.36 0.96 11.58
C LEU A 93 -19.06 2.15 12.23
N ALA A 94 -20.33 2.02 12.62
CA ALA A 94 -21.11 3.10 13.23
C ALA A 94 -20.39 3.75 14.42
N GLY A 95 -20.49 5.08 14.48
CA GLY A 95 -19.89 5.87 15.55
C GLY A 95 -18.38 6.02 15.52
N ALA A 96 -17.70 5.56 14.47
CA ALA A 96 -16.28 5.82 14.28
C ALA A 96 -16.04 7.26 13.81
N ASP A 97 -15.08 7.95 14.42
CA ASP A 97 -14.57 9.24 13.96
C ASP A 97 -13.51 9.05 12.87
N MET A 98 -12.75 7.92 12.95
CA MET A 98 -11.72 7.57 11.98
C MET A 98 -11.73 6.06 11.70
N VAL A 99 -11.55 5.70 10.43
CA VAL A 99 -11.47 4.30 9.98
C VAL A 99 -10.20 4.09 9.16
N PHE A 100 -9.32 3.23 9.66
CA PHE A 100 -8.21 2.70 8.89
C PHE A 100 -8.63 1.44 8.15
N ILE A 101 -8.41 1.41 6.84
CA ILE A 101 -8.66 0.23 6.01
C ILE A 101 -7.31 -0.36 5.58
N THR A 102 -6.96 -1.53 6.12
CA THR A 102 -5.72 -2.21 5.77
C THR A 102 -5.98 -3.44 4.92
N ALA A 103 -5.25 -3.57 3.81
CA ALA A 103 -5.41 -4.69 2.89
C ALA A 103 -4.14 -4.96 2.07
N GLY A 104 -3.89 -6.23 1.76
CA GLY A 104 -2.96 -6.62 0.69
C GLY A 104 -3.70 -6.63 -0.64
N MET A 105 -3.29 -5.74 -1.56
CA MET A 105 -3.92 -5.63 -2.88
C MET A 105 -3.44 -6.70 -3.84
N GLY A 106 -4.26 -7.00 -4.86
CA GLY A 106 -3.98 -8.01 -5.88
C GLY A 106 -4.63 -9.37 -5.63
N GLY A 107 -5.23 -9.57 -4.44
CA GLY A 107 -6.09 -10.72 -4.16
C GLY A 107 -7.56 -10.46 -4.53
N GLY A 108 -8.45 -11.37 -4.17
CA GLY A 108 -9.90 -11.21 -4.42
C GLY A 108 -10.56 -10.32 -3.36
N THR A 109 -10.48 -10.73 -2.09
CA THR A 109 -11.22 -10.08 -1.00
C THR A 109 -10.71 -8.66 -0.73
N GLY A 110 -9.41 -8.48 -0.44
CA GLY A 110 -8.84 -7.16 -0.12
C GLY A 110 -9.07 -6.17 -1.25
N THR A 111 -8.75 -6.56 -2.49
CA THR A 111 -8.86 -5.71 -3.67
C THR A 111 -10.29 -5.28 -3.98
N GLY A 112 -11.25 -6.21 -3.84
CA GLY A 112 -12.64 -5.94 -4.19
C GLY A 112 -13.46 -5.33 -3.06
N ALA A 113 -13.25 -5.75 -1.82
CA ALA A 113 -14.05 -5.32 -0.67
C ALA A 113 -13.57 -3.99 -0.06
N ALA A 114 -12.26 -3.71 -0.07
CA ALA A 114 -11.75 -2.48 0.55
C ALA A 114 -12.39 -1.19 0.01
N PRO A 115 -12.60 -1.02 -1.33
CA PRO A 115 -13.29 0.18 -1.83
C PRO A 115 -14.75 0.31 -1.37
N VAL A 116 -15.46 -0.81 -1.21
CA VAL A 116 -16.86 -0.81 -0.71
C VAL A 116 -16.89 -0.42 0.77
N ILE A 117 -15.98 -0.95 1.55
CA ILE A 117 -15.84 -0.62 2.97
C ILE A 117 -15.46 0.85 3.15
N ALA A 118 -14.58 1.37 2.31
CA ALA A 118 -14.18 2.78 2.31
C ALA A 118 -15.37 3.69 2.03
N GLU A 119 -16.19 3.34 1.05
CA GLU A 119 -17.42 4.08 0.75
C GLU A 119 -18.35 4.12 1.97
N ILE A 120 -18.57 2.99 2.62
CA ILE A 120 -19.39 2.92 3.83
C ILE A 120 -18.83 3.80 4.94
N ALA A 121 -17.50 3.73 5.18
CA ALA A 121 -16.84 4.53 6.21
C ALA A 121 -16.96 6.05 5.92
N LYS A 122 -16.84 6.44 4.66
CA LYS A 122 -17.01 7.85 4.24
C LYS A 122 -18.49 8.30 4.33
N ASP A 123 -19.43 7.43 3.97
CA ASP A 123 -20.88 7.71 4.07
C ASP A 123 -21.35 7.98 5.51
N ILE A 124 -20.74 7.33 6.51
CA ILE A 124 -21.01 7.59 7.93
C ILE A 124 -20.28 8.81 8.49
N GLY A 125 -19.45 9.49 7.68
CA GLY A 125 -18.74 10.72 8.05
C GLY A 125 -17.39 10.51 8.76
N ALA A 126 -16.88 9.28 8.83
CA ALA A 126 -15.58 8.98 9.41
C ALA A 126 -14.44 9.43 8.49
N LEU A 127 -13.36 9.98 9.06
CA LEU A 127 -12.10 10.18 8.33
C LEU A 127 -11.57 8.82 7.88
N THR A 128 -11.54 8.59 6.58
CA THR A 128 -11.25 7.27 6.00
C THR A 128 -9.85 7.23 5.41
N VAL A 129 -8.97 6.42 5.98
CA VAL A 129 -7.57 6.28 5.58
C VAL A 129 -7.30 4.85 5.12
N GLY A 130 -6.87 4.72 3.87
CA GLY A 130 -6.40 3.44 3.32
C GLY A 130 -4.89 3.27 3.55
N VAL A 131 -4.49 2.13 4.12
CA VAL A 131 -3.07 1.74 4.26
C VAL A 131 -2.93 0.35 3.65
N VAL A 132 -2.41 0.27 2.43
CA VAL A 132 -2.45 -0.96 1.63
C VAL A 132 -1.11 -1.29 1.01
N THR A 133 -0.88 -2.59 0.77
CA THR A 133 0.34 -3.03 0.08
C THR A 133 0.07 -3.40 -1.38
N ARG A 134 1.07 -3.12 -2.23
CA ARG A 134 1.13 -3.62 -3.60
C ARG A 134 1.94 -4.92 -3.61
N PRO A 135 1.49 -5.99 -4.31
CA PRO A 135 2.15 -7.29 -4.29
C PRO A 135 3.59 -7.22 -4.84
N PHE A 136 4.42 -8.16 -4.41
CA PHE A 136 5.75 -8.36 -4.97
C PHE A 136 5.66 -8.70 -6.47
N THR A 137 6.67 -8.29 -7.23
CA THR A 137 6.76 -8.55 -8.68
C THR A 137 6.74 -10.05 -8.99
N PHE A 138 7.33 -10.90 -8.13
CA PHE A 138 7.32 -12.36 -8.32
C PHE A 138 5.92 -13.00 -8.16
N GLU A 139 4.95 -12.32 -7.54
CA GLU A 139 3.56 -12.80 -7.43
C GLU A 139 2.80 -12.76 -8.77
N GLY A 140 3.36 -12.12 -9.77
CA GLY A 140 2.97 -12.18 -11.17
C GLY A 140 2.11 -11.01 -11.66
N ARG A 141 2.15 -10.81 -12.98
CA ARG A 141 1.53 -9.64 -13.65
C ARG A 141 0.02 -9.53 -13.44
N LYS A 142 -0.70 -10.66 -13.37
CA LYS A 142 -2.15 -10.65 -13.15
C LYS A 142 -2.48 -10.03 -11.79
N ARG A 143 -1.75 -10.43 -10.75
CA ARG A 143 -1.94 -9.95 -9.39
C ARG A 143 -1.58 -8.46 -9.27
N SER A 144 -0.49 -8.03 -9.91
CA SER A 144 -0.10 -6.63 -9.99
C SER A 144 -1.14 -5.76 -10.73
N SER A 145 -1.71 -6.24 -11.84
CA SER A 145 -2.77 -5.53 -12.57
C SER A 145 -4.06 -5.41 -11.76
N GLN A 146 -4.45 -6.47 -11.04
CA GLN A 146 -5.60 -6.44 -10.14
C GLN A 146 -5.37 -5.45 -8.99
N ALA A 147 -4.15 -5.42 -8.42
CA ALA A 147 -3.79 -4.46 -7.38
C ALA A 147 -3.91 -3.02 -7.87
N ALA A 148 -3.40 -2.72 -9.07
CA ALA A 148 -3.49 -1.38 -9.66
C ALA A 148 -4.95 -0.92 -9.83
N GLY A 149 -5.82 -1.80 -10.33
CA GLY A 149 -7.26 -1.51 -10.45
C GLY A 149 -7.94 -1.28 -9.10
N GLY A 150 -7.63 -2.11 -8.09
CA GLY A 150 -8.19 -1.97 -6.75
C GLY A 150 -7.70 -0.73 -6.01
N ILE A 151 -6.42 -0.38 -6.17
CA ILE A 151 -5.82 0.84 -5.61
C ILE A 151 -6.49 2.08 -6.23
N GLY A 152 -6.69 2.09 -7.56
CA GLY A 152 -7.42 3.17 -8.23
C GLY A 152 -8.84 3.35 -7.69
N ALA A 153 -9.58 2.25 -7.58
CA ALA A 153 -10.94 2.28 -7.03
C ALA A 153 -10.99 2.70 -5.54
N LEU A 154 -10.00 2.28 -4.74
CA LEU A 154 -9.91 2.66 -3.33
C LEU A 154 -9.57 4.14 -3.16
N LYS A 155 -8.66 4.68 -3.99
CA LYS A 155 -8.26 6.09 -3.97
C LYS A 155 -9.44 7.05 -4.12
N GLU A 156 -10.43 6.68 -4.92
CA GLU A 156 -11.64 7.49 -5.12
C GLU A 156 -12.61 7.47 -3.92
N LYS A 157 -12.42 6.53 -2.98
CA LYS A 157 -13.34 6.28 -1.87
C LYS A 157 -12.78 6.61 -0.49
N VAL A 158 -11.49 6.89 -0.38
CA VAL A 158 -10.83 7.29 0.87
C VAL A 158 -10.49 8.77 0.87
N ASP A 159 -10.26 9.35 2.04
CA ASP A 159 -9.72 10.70 2.19
C ASP A 159 -8.21 10.72 1.90
N THR A 160 -7.50 9.73 2.41
CA THR A 160 -6.07 9.57 2.22
C THR A 160 -5.72 8.10 1.95
N LEU A 161 -4.85 7.86 0.98
CA LEU A 161 -4.38 6.53 0.61
C LEU A 161 -2.86 6.43 0.68
N ILE A 162 -2.37 5.58 1.56
CA ILE A 162 -0.97 5.19 1.67
C ILE A 162 -0.80 3.84 0.97
N VAL A 163 0.04 3.81 -0.06
CA VAL A 163 0.35 2.59 -0.82
C VAL A 163 1.79 2.21 -0.59
N ILE A 164 2.03 0.99 -0.14
CA ILE A 164 3.35 0.46 0.16
C ILE A 164 3.70 -0.62 -0.87
N PRO A 165 4.65 -0.39 -1.78
CA PRO A 165 5.10 -1.44 -2.70
C PRO A 165 5.95 -2.48 -1.95
N ASN A 166 5.50 -3.75 -1.93
CA ASN A 166 6.26 -4.81 -1.27
C ASN A 166 7.67 -4.99 -1.84
N ASP A 167 7.89 -4.70 -3.12
CA ASP A 167 9.23 -4.77 -3.73
C ASP A 167 10.24 -3.86 -3.03
N ARG A 168 9.81 -2.73 -2.45
CA ARG A 168 10.67 -1.83 -1.67
C ARG A 168 11.16 -2.46 -0.36
N LEU A 169 10.42 -3.42 0.17
CA LEU A 169 10.87 -4.17 1.35
C LEU A 169 12.09 -5.02 1.05
N LEU A 170 12.29 -5.46 -0.21
CA LEU A 170 13.47 -6.21 -0.62
C LEU A 170 14.77 -5.38 -0.54
N GLU A 171 14.65 -4.04 -0.50
CA GLU A 171 15.78 -3.12 -0.33
C GLU A 171 16.18 -2.98 1.15
N ILE A 172 15.27 -3.32 2.08
CA ILE A 172 15.45 -3.17 3.53
C ILE A 172 15.89 -4.48 4.17
N VAL A 173 15.36 -5.63 3.68
CA VAL A 173 15.64 -6.94 4.24
C VAL A 173 16.93 -7.55 3.67
N ASP A 174 17.59 -8.41 4.45
CA ASP A 174 18.76 -9.14 3.99
C ASP A 174 18.42 -10.12 2.85
N LYS A 175 19.38 -10.32 1.93
CA LYS A 175 19.21 -11.24 0.78
C LYS A 175 18.88 -12.69 1.17
N ASN A 176 19.20 -13.08 2.39
CA ASN A 176 18.94 -14.42 2.93
C ASN A 176 17.65 -14.49 3.76
N THR A 177 16.87 -13.40 3.82
CA THR A 177 15.62 -13.36 4.59
C THR A 177 14.61 -14.39 4.06
N PRO A 178 14.10 -15.29 4.90
CA PRO A 178 13.06 -16.23 4.49
C PRO A 178 11.81 -15.53 3.97
N MET A 179 11.15 -16.12 2.97
CA MET A 179 9.94 -15.55 2.36
C MET A 179 8.83 -15.22 3.38
N LEU A 180 8.67 -16.06 4.41
CA LEU A 180 7.71 -15.81 5.47
C LEU A 180 8.02 -14.53 6.24
N GLU A 181 9.29 -14.23 6.44
CA GLU A 181 9.77 -13.05 7.15
C GLU A 181 9.59 -11.79 6.30
N ALA A 182 9.82 -11.87 4.98
CA ALA A 182 9.53 -10.78 4.06
C ALA A 182 8.03 -10.38 4.06
N PHE A 183 7.11 -11.35 4.14
CA PHE A 183 5.68 -11.06 4.33
C PHE A 183 5.37 -10.47 5.71
N ARG A 184 6.08 -10.90 6.74
CA ARG A 184 5.97 -10.30 8.08
C ARG A 184 6.38 -8.85 8.09
N GLU A 185 7.42 -8.49 7.32
CA GLU A 185 7.82 -7.08 7.16
C GLU A 185 6.74 -6.26 6.44
N ALA A 186 6.08 -6.82 5.43
CA ALA A 186 4.93 -6.16 4.81
C ALA A 186 3.80 -5.89 5.80
N ASP A 187 3.46 -6.88 6.64
CA ASP A 187 2.48 -6.70 7.71
C ASP A 187 2.95 -5.67 8.76
N ASN A 188 4.26 -5.65 9.07
CA ASN A 188 4.87 -4.71 10.01
C ASN A 188 4.81 -3.26 9.50
N VAL A 189 5.05 -3.03 8.21
CA VAL A 189 4.94 -1.69 7.61
C VAL A 189 3.50 -1.19 7.62
N LEU A 190 2.51 -2.06 7.34
CA LEU A 190 1.09 -1.71 7.49
C LEU A 190 0.76 -1.32 8.94
N ARG A 191 1.31 -2.06 9.91
CA ARG A 191 1.17 -1.72 11.34
C ARG A 191 1.78 -0.36 11.65
N GLN A 192 3.00 -0.10 11.22
CA GLN A 192 3.69 1.18 11.45
C GLN A 192 2.91 2.34 10.82
N GLY A 193 2.29 2.14 9.64
CA GLY A 193 1.46 3.14 8.99
C GLY A 193 0.23 3.52 9.79
N VAL A 194 -0.44 2.55 10.38
CA VAL A 194 -1.59 2.78 11.26
C VAL A 194 -1.13 3.37 12.59
N GLN A 195 -0.09 2.80 13.20
CA GLN A 195 0.45 3.22 14.49
C GLN A 195 0.95 4.67 14.47
N GLY A 196 1.69 5.06 13.42
CA GLY A 196 2.25 6.41 13.31
C GLY A 196 1.20 7.53 13.33
N ILE A 197 -0.05 7.21 12.96
CA ILE A 197 -1.18 8.15 13.01
C ILE A 197 -1.98 7.96 14.30
N SER A 198 -2.27 6.73 14.68
CA SER A 198 -3.11 6.45 15.86
C SER A 198 -2.44 6.88 17.17
N ASP A 199 -1.12 6.70 17.29
CA ASP A 199 -0.36 7.12 18.47
C ASP A 199 -0.46 8.63 18.71
N LEU A 200 -0.51 9.44 17.65
CA LEU A 200 -0.66 10.90 17.75
C LEU A 200 -2.00 11.32 18.35
N ILE A 201 -3.04 10.50 18.16
CA ILE A 201 -4.40 10.81 18.61
C ILE A 201 -4.69 10.15 19.95
N ALA A 202 -4.26 8.89 20.12
CA ALA A 202 -4.66 8.03 21.22
C ALA A 202 -3.70 8.07 22.42
N VAL A 203 -2.41 8.39 22.18
CA VAL A 203 -1.37 8.36 23.23
C VAL A 203 -1.07 9.77 23.68
N PRO A 204 -1.27 10.11 24.99
CA PRO A 204 -0.86 11.40 25.52
C PRO A 204 0.66 11.58 25.36
N GLY A 205 1.07 12.56 24.57
CA GLY A 205 2.48 12.89 24.32
C GLY A 205 2.91 14.16 25.07
N LEU A 206 4.21 14.52 24.95
CA LEU A 206 4.71 15.82 25.42
C LEU A 206 4.13 16.97 24.58
N ILE A 207 3.94 16.73 23.29
CA ILE A 207 3.26 17.64 22.37
C ILE A 207 2.10 16.83 21.78
N ASN A 208 0.89 17.16 22.22
CA ASN A 208 -0.32 16.46 21.85
C ASN A 208 -0.92 17.10 20.60
N LEU A 209 -1.32 16.25 19.68
CA LEU A 209 -2.14 16.63 18.53
C LEU A 209 -3.57 16.20 18.80
N ASP A 210 -4.51 17.05 18.45
CA ASP A 210 -5.91 16.67 18.48
C ASP A 210 -6.35 16.00 17.16
N PHE A 211 -7.48 15.32 17.21
CA PHE A 211 -8.03 14.66 16.04
C PHE A 211 -8.36 15.66 14.90
N ALA A 212 -8.70 16.91 15.23
CA ALA A 212 -9.04 17.93 14.25
C ALA A 212 -7.81 18.34 13.42
N ASP A 213 -6.62 18.36 14.03
CA ASP A 213 -5.36 18.62 13.34
C ASP A 213 -5.07 17.53 12.31
N VAL A 214 -5.15 16.26 12.73
CA VAL A 214 -4.95 15.10 11.83
C VAL A 214 -5.99 15.12 10.70
N LYS A 215 -7.25 15.42 11.02
CA LYS A 215 -8.32 15.53 10.03
C LYS A 215 -8.03 16.60 8.99
N THR A 216 -7.51 17.75 9.39
CA THR A 216 -7.16 18.86 8.48
C THR A 216 -6.10 18.47 7.45
N ILE A 217 -5.08 17.71 7.87
CA ILE A 217 -4.01 17.25 6.97
C ILE A 217 -4.42 16.09 6.08
N MET A 218 -5.36 15.25 6.53
CA MET A 218 -5.67 13.99 5.84
C MET A 218 -7.00 13.97 5.09
N SER A 219 -7.93 14.90 5.34
CA SER A 219 -9.22 14.93 4.63
C SER A 219 -9.05 15.30 3.16
N ASP A 220 -9.58 14.47 2.26
CA ASP A 220 -9.62 14.66 0.81
C ASP A 220 -8.25 14.98 0.18
N LYS A 221 -7.17 14.39 0.72
CA LYS A 221 -5.79 14.60 0.23
C LYS A 221 -5.34 13.61 -0.83
N GLY A 222 -6.08 12.53 -1.04
CA GLY A 222 -5.77 11.52 -2.04
C GLY A 222 -4.53 10.70 -1.68
N SER A 223 -3.50 10.67 -2.52
CA SER A 223 -2.29 9.90 -2.25
C SER A 223 -1.45 10.50 -1.14
N ALA A 224 -0.95 9.67 -0.24
CA ALA A 224 0.03 10.04 0.76
C ALA A 224 1.24 9.11 0.70
N LEU A 225 2.38 9.63 1.11
CA LEU A 225 3.63 8.89 1.24
C LEU A 225 3.99 8.77 2.71
N MET A 226 4.56 7.62 3.10
CA MET A 226 4.99 7.39 4.46
C MET A 226 6.44 6.93 4.48
N GLY A 227 7.24 7.59 5.31
CA GLY A 227 8.62 7.20 5.58
C GLY A 227 8.87 7.02 7.06
N ILE A 228 9.73 6.07 7.40
CA ILE A 228 10.11 5.77 8.78
C ILE A 228 11.63 5.73 8.85
N GLY A 229 12.18 6.40 9.85
CA GLY A 229 13.60 6.39 10.13
C GLY A 229 13.86 6.05 11.58
N VAL A 230 14.84 5.19 11.81
CA VAL A 230 15.25 4.74 13.14
C VAL A 230 16.75 4.99 13.29
N ALA A 231 17.15 5.60 14.41
CA ALA A 231 18.55 5.83 14.71
C ALA A 231 18.84 5.85 16.22
N THR A 232 20.12 5.63 16.55
CA THR A 232 20.68 5.64 17.89
C THR A 232 21.96 6.48 17.92
N GLY A 233 22.42 6.93 19.09
CA GLY A 233 23.68 7.67 19.24
C GLY A 233 23.51 9.19 19.32
N GLU A 234 24.62 9.95 19.20
CA GLU A 234 24.62 11.40 19.44
C GLU A 234 23.80 12.22 18.46
N ASN A 235 23.72 11.80 17.17
CA ASN A 235 22.96 12.51 16.12
C ASN A 235 21.68 11.74 15.72
N ARG A 236 21.12 10.96 16.64
CA ARG A 236 20.00 10.04 16.35
C ARG A 236 18.78 10.73 15.75
N ALA A 237 18.43 11.93 16.20
CA ALA A 237 17.28 12.67 15.67
C ALA A 237 17.47 13.08 14.21
N THR A 238 18.64 13.69 13.92
CA THR A 238 19.04 14.08 12.56
C THR A 238 19.11 12.86 11.61
N GLU A 239 19.70 11.75 12.06
CA GLU A 239 19.81 10.54 11.27
C GLU A 239 18.47 9.87 11.05
N ALA A 240 17.62 9.79 12.08
CA ALA A 240 16.29 9.24 11.96
C ALA A 240 15.42 10.06 11.00
N ALA A 241 15.43 11.40 11.10
CA ALA A 241 14.72 12.28 10.19
C ALA A 241 15.20 12.11 8.73
N LYS A 242 16.51 12.07 8.49
CA LYS A 242 17.08 11.82 7.15
C LYS A 242 16.67 10.46 6.60
N LYS A 243 16.71 9.40 7.41
CA LYS A 243 16.24 8.07 7.01
C LYS A 243 14.75 8.05 6.72
N ALA A 244 13.93 8.79 7.47
CA ALA A 244 12.50 8.88 7.22
C ALA A 244 12.20 9.52 5.87
N ILE A 245 12.78 10.68 5.55
CA ILE A 245 12.55 11.38 4.27
C ILE A 245 13.22 10.71 3.06
N SER A 246 14.20 9.85 3.28
CA SER A 246 14.87 9.05 2.24
C SER A 246 14.50 7.56 2.30
N SER A 247 13.44 7.22 3.03
CA SER A 247 13.01 5.84 3.21
C SER A 247 12.70 5.17 1.86
N PRO A 248 13.17 3.93 1.61
CA PRO A 248 12.80 3.18 0.40
C PRO A 248 11.29 2.95 0.27
N LEU A 249 10.54 3.04 1.38
CA LEU A 249 9.07 2.92 1.39
C LEU A 249 8.38 4.09 0.67
N LEU A 250 9.06 5.23 0.52
CA LEU A 250 8.59 6.34 -0.30
C LEU A 250 8.74 5.97 -1.79
N GLU A 251 7.66 6.01 -2.55
CA GLU A 251 7.72 5.83 -4.02
C GLU A 251 8.43 7.01 -4.70
N THR A 252 8.32 8.20 -4.10
CA THR A 252 8.90 9.46 -4.59
C THR A 252 9.42 10.30 -3.41
N SER A 253 10.07 11.44 -3.70
CA SER A 253 10.42 12.44 -2.68
C SER A 253 9.17 13.00 -2.00
N ILE A 254 9.33 13.49 -0.76
CA ILE A 254 8.29 14.27 -0.06
C ILE A 254 8.18 15.71 -0.59
N ASP A 255 9.02 16.07 -1.55
CA ASP A 255 9.01 17.35 -2.23
C ASP A 255 7.65 17.60 -2.91
N GLY A 256 7.09 18.81 -2.75
CA GLY A 256 5.76 19.13 -3.25
C GLY A 256 4.59 18.67 -2.36
N ALA A 257 4.85 18.11 -1.18
CA ALA A 257 3.82 17.83 -0.18
C ALA A 257 3.25 19.12 0.41
N GLN A 258 1.93 19.25 0.43
CA GLN A 258 1.24 20.40 1.02
C GLN A 258 0.95 20.22 2.52
N GLY A 259 0.91 18.99 3.00
CA GLY A 259 0.72 18.65 4.39
C GLY A 259 1.72 17.58 4.83
N VAL A 260 2.31 17.77 6.00
CA VAL A 260 3.22 16.79 6.60
C VAL A 260 2.80 16.53 8.04
N LEU A 261 2.59 15.28 8.36
CA LEU A 261 2.40 14.79 9.70
C LEU A 261 3.68 14.10 10.14
N MET A 262 4.29 14.56 11.21
CA MET A 262 5.52 13.99 11.75
C MET A 262 5.31 13.50 13.18
N ASN A 263 5.65 12.24 13.43
CA ASN A 263 5.68 11.68 14.78
C ASN A 263 7.12 11.35 15.17
N ILE A 264 7.53 11.81 16.35
CA ILE A 264 8.83 11.52 16.93
C ILE A 264 8.61 10.70 18.20
N THR A 265 9.02 9.43 18.18
CA THR A 265 8.96 8.56 19.35
C THR A 265 10.38 8.33 19.88
N GLY A 266 10.59 8.62 21.15
CA GLY A 266 11.89 8.42 21.80
C GLY A 266 11.76 7.97 23.25
N GLY A 267 12.88 7.65 23.88
CA GLY A 267 12.94 7.34 25.30
C GLY A 267 12.70 8.58 26.18
N THR A 268 12.74 8.39 27.50
CA THR A 268 12.60 9.49 28.48
C THR A 268 13.72 10.55 28.41
N ASN A 269 14.78 10.25 27.66
CA ASN A 269 15.92 11.12 27.39
C ASN A 269 15.78 11.96 26.11
N LEU A 270 14.60 11.94 25.44
CA LEU A 270 14.33 12.75 24.25
C LEU A 270 14.37 14.25 24.62
N SER A 271 15.25 15.00 23.98
CA SER A 271 15.43 16.43 24.24
C SER A 271 14.63 17.29 23.25
N LEU A 272 14.26 18.49 23.68
CA LEU A 272 13.59 19.46 22.79
C LEU A 272 14.47 19.86 21.60
N TYR A 273 15.79 19.85 21.77
CA TYR A 273 16.73 20.16 20.69
C TYR A 273 16.72 19.11 19.61
N GLU A 274 16.68 17.83 19.98
CA GLU A 274 16.56 16.73 19.05
C GLU A 274 15.24 16.78 18.24
N VAL A 275 14.13 17.14 18.89
CA VAL A 275 12.84 17.34 18.23
C VAL A 275 12.92 18.49 17.21
N HIS A 276 13.57 19.60 17.58
CA HIS A 276 13.77 20.75 16.70
C HIS A 276 14.62 20.39 15.46
N GLU A 277 15.75 19.73 15.65
CA GLU A 277 16.62 19.29 14.55
C GLU A 277 15.90 18.36 13.57
N ALA A 278 15.15 17.39 14.08
CA ALA A 278 14.36 16.49 13.23
C ALA A 278 13.30 17.26 12.42
N ALA A 279 12.59 18.20 13.06
CA ALA A 279 11.57 19.02 12.41
C ALA A 279 12.17 19.94 11.34
N GLU A 280 13.32 20.55 11.58
CA GLU A 280 14.03 21.41 10.61
C GLU A 280 14.42 20.61 9.34
N ILE A 281 14.91 19.37 9.50
CA ILE A 281 15.27 18.49 8.37
C ILE A 281 14.06 18.16 7.53
N VAL A 282 12.96 17.77 8.15
CA VAL A 282 11.73 17.40 7.42
C VAL A 282 11.12 18.61 6.74
N SER A 283 11.09 19.76 7.42
CA SER A 283 10.59 21.03 6.85
C SER A 283 11.42 21.50 5.67
N SER A 284 12.76 21.39 5.74
CA SER A 284 13.64 21.78 4.63
C SER A 284 13.56 20.86 3.42
N ALA A 285 13.04 19.65 3.58
CA ALA A 285 12.83 18.69 2.49
C ALA A 285 11.43 18.77 1.87
N SER A 286 10.54 19.58 2.44
CA SER A 286 9.16 19.80 1.99
C SER A 286 9.02 21.14 1.29
N ASP A 287 7.82 21.47 0.77
CA ASP A 287 7.53 22.78 0.18
C ASP A 287 7.65 23.90 1.23
N GLN A 288 7.97 25.13 0.79
CA GLN A 288 8.14 26.30 1.69
C GLN A 288 6.85 26.69 2.45
N GLU A 289 5.69 26.37 1.90
CA GLU A 289 4.37 26.64 2.48
C GLU A 289 3.71 25.38 3.08
N VAL A 290 4.49 24.35 3.40
CA VAL A 290 3.95 23.09 3.94
C VAL A 290 3.27 23.32 5.28
N ASN A 291 2.05 22.80 5.42
CA ASN A 291 1.38 22.70 6.71
C ASN A 291 1.97 21.49 7.47
N MET A 292 2.92 21.75 8.36
CA MET A 292 3.56 20.70 9.14
C MET A 292 2.97 20.63 10.55
N ILE A 293 2.47 19.45 10.90
CA ILE A 293 1.99 19.09 12.22
C ILE A 293 2.94 18.03 12.78
N PHE A 294 3.41 18.24 14.00
CA PHE A 294 4.28 17.28 14.65
C PHE A 294 3.81 16.93 16.06
N GLY A 295 3.99 15.68 16.42
CA GLY A 295 3.78 15.18 17.77
C GLY A 295 5.02 14.48 18.30
N SER A 296 5.12 14.36 19.62
CA SER A 296 6.18 13.59 20.25
C SER A 296 5.62 12.68 21.33
N VAL A 297 5.98 11.39 21.25
CA VAL A 297 5.55 10.33 22.16
C VAL A 297 6.77 9.79 22.90
N ILE A 298 6.64 9.63 24.22
CA ILE A 298 7.67 8.98 25.03
C ILE A 298 7.34 7.50 25.17
N ASN A 299 8.30 6.65 24.75
CA ASN A 299 8.24 5.20 24.91
C ASN A 299 9.47 4.74 25.71
N GLU A 300 9.24 4.37 26.96
CA GLU A 300 10.32 3.96 27.88
C GLU A 300 11.12 2.73 27.40
N ASN A 301 10.56 1.94 26.51
CA ASN A 301 11.23 0.77 25.95
C ASN A 301 12.31 1.10 24.92
N LEU A 302 12.30 2.31 24.34
CA LEU A 302 13.22 2.72 23.27
C LEU A 302 14.60 3.17 23.76
N LYS A 303 14.81 3.33 25.07
CA LYS A 303 16.10 3.76 25.66
C LYS A 303 16.78 4.88 24.86
N ASP A 304 17.80 4.54 24.08
CA ASP A 304 18.60 5.48 23.26
C ASP A 304 18.17 5.55 21.78
N GLU A 305 17.11 4.89 21.42
CA GLU A 305 16.59 4.87 20.06
C GLU A 305 15.56 5.98 19.83
N ILE A 306 15.61 6.62 18.67
CA ILE A 306 14.57 7.53 18.18
C ILE A 306 13.97 6.97 16.91
N VAL A 307 12.64 6.98 16.84
CA VAL A 307 11.85 6.64 15.66
C VAL A 307 11.17 7.90 15.15
N VAL A 308 11.42 8.27 13.91
CA VAL A 308 10.76 9.38 13.23
C VAL A 308 9.86 8.80 12.13
N THR A 309 8.57 9.04 12.22
CA THR A 309 7.59 8.69 11.18
C THR A 309 7.13 9.97 10.51
N VAL A 310 7.21 10.01 9.19
CA VAL A 310 6.77 11.14 8.35
C VAL A 310 5.69 10.66 7.40
N ILE A 311 4.55 11.35 7.39
CA ILE A 311 3.45 11.13 6.45
C ILE A 311 3.24 12.43 5.69
N ALA A 312 3.49 12.38 4.39
CA ALA A 312 3.37 13.51 3.48
C ALA A 312 2.12 13.37 2.61
N THR A 313 1.32 14.42 2.51
CA THR A 313 0.03 14.43 1.83
C THR A 313 -0.14 15.62 0.90
N GLY A 314 -1.17 15.59 0.04
CA GLY A 314 -1.55 16.73 -0.78
C GLY A 314 -0.64 16.94 -1.99
N PHE A 315 -0.08 15.87 -2.55
CA PHE A 315 0.71 15.93 -3.77
C PHE A 315 -0.18 16.31 -4.97
N ASN A 316 0.27 17.26 -5.79
CA ASN A 316 -0.39 17.59 -7.04
C ASN A 316 -0.24 16.43 -8.03
N ASP A 317 -1.31 15.67 -8.27
CA ASP A 317 -1.33 14.52 -9.20
C ASP A 317 -0.92 14.90 -10.64
N GLN A 318 -0.96 16.19 -11.02
CA GLN A 318 -0.60 16.66 -12.36
C GLN A 318 0.93 16.70 -12.62
N GLU A 319 1.76 16.79 -11.58
CA GLU A 319 3.21 16.80 -11.75
C GLU A 319 3.82 15.39 -11.81
N ASN A 320 3.21 14.41 -11.16
CA ASN A 320 3.64 13.03 -11.18
C ASN A 320 3.35 12.29 -12.50
N MET A 321 2.58 12.86 -13.43
CA MET A 321 2.34 12.32 -14.77
C MET A 321 3.42 12.68 -15.80
N LYS A 322 4.50 13.35 -15.42
CA LYS A 322 5.67 13.51 -16.31
C LYS A 322 6.49 12.20 -16.37
N VAL A 323 5.90 11.17 -16.96
CA VAL A 323 6.68 10.05 -17.51
C VAL A 323 7.71 10.67 -18.45
N PRO A 324 9.02 10.40 -18.31
CA PRO A 324 10.01 10.85 -19.29
C PRO A 324 9.58 10.28 -20.65
N ARG A 325 9.11 11.16 -21.55
CA ARG A 325 8.89 10.76 -22.94
C ARG A 325 10.22 10.21 -23.45
N PRO A 326 10.27 9.00 -24.02
CA PRO A 326 11.48 8.50 -24.63
C PRO A 326 11.90 9.53 -25.69
N GLN A 327 13.06 10.14 -25.50
CA GLN A 327 13.63 11.03 -26.48
C GLN A 327 13.86 10.21 -27.75
N ASN A 328 13.06 10.47 -28.78
CA ASN A 328 13.30 9.90 -30.10
C ASN A 328 14.72 10.31 -30.51
N PRO A 329 15.56 9.37 -30.98
CA PRO A 329 16.89 9.70 -31.46
C PRO A 329 16.73 10.68 -32.61
N VAL A 330 17.37 11.87 -32.48
CA VAL A 330 17.48 12.90 -33.49
C VAL A 330 18.07 12.24 -34.74
N LYS A 331 17.29 12.19 -35.82
CA LYS A 331 17.78 11.77 -37.14
C LYS A 331 18.84 12.78 -37.61
N ALA A 332 20.09 12.35 -37.58
CA ALA A 332 21.18 13.08 -38.22
C ALA A 332 20.92 13.20 -39.71
N GLY A 333 21.31 14.36 -40.22
CA GLY A 333 21.03 15.00 -41.48
C GLY A 333 21.07 14.15 -42.75
N VAL A 334 20.17 14.53 -43.62
CA VAL A 334 20.00 14.11 -44.99
C VAL A 334 21.18 14.59 -45.83
N GLY A 335 22.03 13.69 -46.29
CA GLY A 335 22.97 13.85 -47.39
C GLY A 335 22.25 13.54 -48.71
N LYS A 336 22.50 14.42 -49.68
CA LYS A 336 21.91 14.52 -51.02
C LYS A 336 22.04 13.22 -51.84
N LYS A 337 20.96 12.86 -52.57
CA LYS A 337 20.91 11.85 -53.62
C LYS A 337 21.78 12.20 -54.82
N PRO A 338 22.23 11.21 -55.60
CA PRO A 338 22.24 11.33 -57.05
C PRO A 338 21.16 10.40 -57.70
N VAL A 339 20.51 11.00 -58.66
CA VAL A 339 19.57 10.41 -59.61
C VAL A 339 20.32 9.50 -60.57
N ILE A 340 19.86 8.29 -60.84
CA ILE A 340 20.13 7.54 -62.08
C ILE A 340 18.87 6.83 -62.48
N GLN A 341 18.62 6.89 -63.77
CA GLN A 341 17.43 6.60 -64.58
C GLN A 341 17.09 5.13 -64.67
N GLN A 342 15.82 4.96 -64.99
CA GLN A 342 15.14 3.74 -65.42
C GLN A 342 15.78 3.07 -66.66
N GLN A 343 15.73 1.76 -66.68
CA GLN A 343 15.46 1.00 -67.89
C GLN A 343 14.61 -0.26 -67.58
N HIS A 344 13.52 -0.33 -68.33
CA HIS A 344 12.63 -1.49 -68.47
C HIS A 344 13.37 -2.68 -69.08
N HIS A 345 13.05 -3.87 -68.69
CA HIS A 345 12.82 -4.96 -69.64
C HIS A 345 11.86 -6.00 -69.02
N GLU A 346 10.92 -6.35 -69.87
CA GLU A 346 9.85 -7.32 -69.72
C GLU A 346 10.37 -8.76 -69.91
N GLU A 347 9.49 -9.65 -69.50
CA GLU A 347 9.08 -10.93 -70.09
C GLU A 347 9.66 -12.25 -69.63
N ASN A 348 8.67 -13.04 -69.24
CA ASN A 348 8.34 -14.46 -69.65
C ASN A 348 8.97 -15.61 -68.86
N SER A 349 8.14 -16.26 -68.15
CA SER A 349 7.28 -17.45 -68.45
C SER A 349 7.95 -18.84 -68.34
N TYR A 350 7.17 -19.69 -67.74
CA TYR A 350 7.02 -21.16 -67.86
C TYR A 350 7.97 -22.10 -67.13
N THR A 351 7.28 -22.90 -66.34
CA THR A 351 7.09 -24.36 -66.33
C THR A 351 8.06 -25.24 -65.57
N GLU A 352 7.39 -26.03 -64.82
CA GLU A 352 7.39 -27.47 -64.58
C GLU A 352 8.13 -28.07 -63.38
N ARG A 353 7.32 -28.78 -62.60
CA ARG A 353 7.69 -29.90 -61.72
C ARG A 353 8.23 -31.09 -62.57
N PRO A 354 8.84 -32.14 -62.03
CA PRO A 354 8.47 -32.87 -60.80
C PRO A 354 9.60 -33.61 -60.03
N SER A 355 9.17 -34.19 -58.92
CA SER A 355 9.38 -35.54 -58.39
C SER A 355 10.49 -35.83 -57.36
N GLN A 356 9.95 -36.29 -56.23
CA GLN A 356 10.32 -37.46 -55.43
C GLN A 356 11.67 -37.52 -54.70
N GLY A 357 11.53 -37.56 -53.39
CA GLY A 357 12.52 -38.07 -52.46
C GLY A 357 11.89 -38.31 -51.08
N GLN A 358 11.47 -39.56 -50.85
CA GLN A 358 10.97 -40.07 -49.57
C GLN A 358 12.07 -40.03 -48.53
N GLY A 359 11.82 -39.36 -47.41
CA GLY A 359 12.56 -39.49 -46.16
C GLY A 359 11.55 -39.62 -45.03
N GLN A 360 11.54 -40.74 -44.34
CA GLN A 360 10.70 -41.06 -43.18
C GLN A 360 10.98 -40.07 -42.02
N PRO A 361 9.95 -39.67 -41.26
CA PRO A 361 10.19 -38.86 -40.03
C PRO A 361 10.63 -39.77 -38.90
N GLU A 362 11.75 -39.41 -38.29
CA GLU A 362 12.19 -39.95 -37.02
C GLU A 362 11.14 -39.64 -35.94
N SER A 363 10.80 -40.67 -35.18
CA SER A 363 9.90 -40.61 -34.02
C SER A 363 10.49 -39.75 -32.93
N VAL A 364 9.92 -38.56 -32.72
CA VAL A 364 10.19 -37.74 -31.55
C VAL A 364 9.52 -38.39 -30.34
N ASP A 365 10.32 -38.73 -29.37
CA ASP A 365 9.90 -39.39 -28.14
C ASP A 365 8.92 -38.49 -27.38
N THR A 366 7.69 -38.93 -27.17
CA THR A 366 6.59 -38.19 -26.57
C THR A 366 6.70 -38.00 -25.05
N LEU A 367 7.82 -38.38 -24.44
CA LEU A 367 8.05 -38.31 -22.99
C LEU A 367 8.58 -36.94 -22.49
N ASP A 368 9.08 -36.11 -23.41
CA ASP A 368 9.65 -34.78 -23.02
C ASP A 368 8.64 -33.62 -23.06
N ILE A 369 7.33 -33.88 -23.32
CA ILE A 369 6.32 -32.83 -23.32
C ILE A 369 5.62 -32.77 -21.95
N PRO A 370 5.69 -31.66 -21.24
CA PRO A 370 4.97 -31.48 -19.97
C PRO A 370 3.46 -31.77 -20.11
N THR A 371 2.89 -32.44 -19.12
CA THR A 371 1.53 -32.96 -19.11
C THR A 371 0.43 -31.93 -19.42
N PHE A 372 0.64 -30.64 -19.12
CA PHE A 372 -0.31 -29.56 -19.39
C PHE A 372 -0.40 -29.15 -20.87
N LEU A 373 0.56 -29.50 -21.70
CA LEU A 373 0.54 -29.26 -23.16
C LEU A 373 -0.06 -30.43 -23.96
N ARG A 374 -0.20 -31.59 -23.34
CA ARG A 374 -0.67 -32.82 -24.00
C ARG A 374 -2.16 -32.78 -24.30
N ASN A 375 -2.96 -32.02 -23.59
CA ASN A 375 -4.43 -31.99 -23.67
C ASN A 375 -5.02 -30.92 -24.62
N ARG A 376 -4.20 -30.23 -25.44
CA ARG A 376 -4.68 -29.17 -26.35
C ARG A 376 -4.99 -29.58 -27.77
N ARG A 377 -4.91 -30.89 -28.08
CA ARG A 377 -5.10 -31.40 -29.45
C ARG A 377 -6.43 -32.14 -29.73
N ASN A 378 -7.31 -32.21 -28.73
CA ASN A 378 -8.65 -32.80 -28.90
C ASN A 378 -9.73 -31.85 -28.38
N ARG A 379 -9.93 -30.73 -29.07
CA ARG A 379 -11.19 -29.99 -29.12
C ARG A 379 -11.24 -29.18 -30.40
#